data_524fdeb155bf60193b57a0671e10c8f5
#
_entry.id   524fdeb155bf60193b57a0671e10c8f5
#
_cell.length_a   1.000
_cell.length_b   1.000
_cell.length_c   1.000
_cell.angle_alpha   90.00
_cell.angle_beta   90.00
_cell.angle_gamma   90.00
#
_symmetry.space_group_name_H-M   'P 1'
#
loop_
_entity.id
_entity.type
_entity.pdbx_description
1 polymer ?
#
loop_
_entity_poly.entity_id
_entity_poly.type
_entity_poly.pdbx_seq_one_letter_code
_entity_poly.pdbx_strand_id
1 'polypeptide(L)'
;ALRSLDWPSDTAAYISRTSGAVMQQKIWELPELEANPAGLTEEQSASAAAAFEALTARLKELQKRFPPNGELLLTGHAHIDLAWLWPYRETRRKMRRTFNTALSLMERSDDFRFNQSTAHYYAQMEEEDPDLLERIKNKVAEGKWETVGGMWVEPDTNMPTGESLARQ
;
A
#
# COMPACT_ATOMS: atom_id res chain seq x y z
N ALA A 1 16.63 5.41 -10.40
CA ALA A 1 17.04 5.75 -9.03
C ALA A 1 17.57 4.54 -8.22
N LEU A 2 17.19 3.31 -8.55
CA LEU A 2 17.69 2.10 -7.85
C LEU A 2 19.08 1.64 -8.31
N ARG A 3 19.63 2.21 -9.37
CA ARG A 3 20.98 1.85 -9.88
C ARG A 3 22.14 2.49 -9.13
N SER A 4 21.88 3.40 -8.19
CA SER A 4 22.92 4.09 -7.41
C SER A 4 23.19 3.48 -6.03
N LEU A 5 22.49 2.40 -5.68
CA LEU A 5 22.81 1.63 -4.49
C LEU A 5 23.75 0.50 -4.91
N ASP A 6 25.01 0.57 -4.47
CA ASP A 6 25.98 -0.54 -4.58
C ASP A 6 25.52 -1.72 -3.70
N TRP A 7 24.45 -2.34 -4.14
CA TRP A 7 24.04 -3.61 -3.56
C TRP A 7 24.98 -4.70 -4.09
N PRO A 8 25.56 -5.51 -3.25
CA PRO A 8 26.26 -6.69 -3.73
C PRO A 8 25.34 -7.46 -4.69
N SER A 9 25.83 -7.82 -5.85
CA SER A 9 25.07 -8.52 -6.90
C SER A 9 24.30 -9.75 -6.38
N ASP A 10 24.84 -10.39 -5.35
CA ASP A 10 24.27 -11.55 -4.66
C ASP A 10 23.00 -11.21 -3.84
N THR A 11 22.90 -9.99 -3.30
CA THR A 11 21.75 -9.57 -2.49
C THR A 11 20.52 -9.31 -3.35
N ALA A 12 20.69 -8.66 -4.50
CA ALA A 12 19.62 -8.42 -5.46
C ALA A 12 19.12 -9.73 -6.07
N ALA A 13 20.03 -10.67 -6.40
CA ALA A 13 19.70 -12.00 -6.88
C ALA A 13 19.01 -12.87 -5.81
N TYR A 14 19.40 -12.73 -4.53
CA TYR A 14 18.80 -13.42 -3.41
C TYR A 14 17.39 -12.91 -3.11
N ILE A 15 17.19 -11.61 -3.07
CA ILE A 15 15.86 -10.97 -2.87
C ILE A 15 14.92 -11.33 -4.03
N SER A 16 15.39 -11.30 -5.27
CA SER A 16 14.61 -11.65 -6.45
C SER A 16 14.21 -13.15 -6.46
N ARG A 17 15.10 -14.04 -6.05
CA ARG A 17 14.80 -15.48 -6.00
C ARG A 17 13.94 -15.89 -4.82
N THR A 18 14.08 -15.21 -3.67
CA THR A 18 13.37 -15.61 -2.45
C THR A 18 11.99 -14.96 -2.34
N SER A 19 11.83 -13.69 -2.74
CA SER A 19 10.55 -13.01 -2.64
C SER A 19 9.59 -13.35 -3.78
N GLY A 20 10.07 -13.49 -5.02
CA GLY A 20 9.22 -13.76 -6.17
C GLY A 20 8.79 -15.22 -6.30
N ALA A 21 9.76 -16.14 -6.30
CA ALA A 21 9.48 -17.54 -6.58
C ALA A 21 8.88 -18.31 -5.39
N VAL A 22 9.32 -18.01 -4.17
CA VAL A 22 8.82 -18.71 -2.96
C VAL A 22 7.45 -18.21 -2.53
N MET A 23 7.16 -16.91 -2.67
CA MET A 23 5.82 -16.39 -2.40
C MET A 23 4.81 -16.82 -3.47
N GLN A 24 5.14 -16.74 -4.74
CA GLN A 24 4.24 -17.21 -5.80
C GLN A 24 3.97 -18.71 -5.71
N GLN A 25 5.01 -19.53 -5.55
CA GLN A 25 4.84 -20.98 -5.53
C GLN A 25 4.04 -21.46 -4.32
N LYS A 26 4.27 -20.90 -3.12
CA LYS A 26 3.55 -21.32 -1.91
C LYS A 26 2.12 -20.78 -1.78
N ILE A 27 1.83 -19.61 -2.34
CA ILE A 27 0.46 -19.07 -2.33
C ILE A 27 -0.46 -19.88 -3.26
N TRP A 28 0.05 -20.36 -4.40
CA TRP A 28 -0.72 -21.18 -5.34
C TRP A 28 -0.81 -22.67 -4.94
N GLU A 29 0.04 -23.13 -4.04
CA GLU A 29 0.03 -24.50 -3.51
C GLU A 29 -0.81 -24.67 -2.24
N LEU A 30 -1.65 -23.69 -1.86
CA LEU A 30 -2.57 -23.76 -0.72
C LEU A 30 -4.04 -23.86 -1.17
N PRO A 31 -4.45 -24.95 -1.86
CA PRO A 31 -5.86 -25.13 -2.26
C PRO A 31 -6.82 -25.21 -1.09
N GLU A 32 -6.31 -25.50 0.12
CA GLU A 32 -7.12 -25.60 1.34
C GLU A 32 -7.47 -24.24 1.96
N LEU A 33 -6.74 -23.18 1.64
CA LEU A 33 -7.08 -21.80 2.05
C LEU A 33 -8.30 -21.26 1.28
N GLU A 34 -8.56 -21.72 0.05
CA GLU A 34 -9.77 -21.41 -0.69
C GLU A 34 -11.01 -22.12 -0.11
N ALA A 35 -10.81 -23.31 0.45
CA ALA A 35 -11.90 -24.12 0.97
C ALA A 35 -12.32 -23.76 2.41
N ASN A 36 -11.44 -23.15 3.21
CA ASN A 36 -11.75 -22.77 4.58
C ASN A 36 -11.00 -21.50 5.03
N PRO A 37 -11.44 -20.30 4.62
CA PRO A 37 -10.80 -19.05 5.01
C PRO A 37 -10.91 -18.73 6.51
N ALA A 38 -11.67 -19.51 7.29
CA ALA A 38 -11.95 -19.23 8.70
C ALA A 38 -11.15 -20.09 9.69
N GLY A 39 -10.41 -21.10 9.27
CA GLY A 39 -9.70 -21.95 10.23
C GLY A 39 -8.55 -22.75 9.66
N LEU A 40 -7.34 -22.47 10.12
CA LEU A 40 -6.22 -23.39 9.97
C LEU A 40 -6.41 -24.57 10.91
N THR A 41 -6.05 -25.78 10.47
CA THR A 41 -5.92 -26.92 11.39
C THR A 41 -4.81 -26.67 12.39
N GLU A 42 -4.78 -27.40 13.52
CA GLU A 42 -3.70 -27.29 14.50
C GLU A 42 -2.32 -27.56 13.87
N GLU A 43 -2.23 -28.54 12.97
CA GLU A 43 -1.00 -28.88 12.26
C GLU A 43 -0.57 -27.74 11.31
N GLN A 44 -1.52 -27.17 10.56
CA GLN A 44 -1.25 -26.02 9.68
C GLN A 44 -0.84 -24.78 10.49
N SER A 45 -1.47 -24.55 11.62
CA SER A 45 -1.12 -23.44 12.52
C SER A 45 0.28 -23.61 13.11
N ALA A 46 0.61 -24.83 13.56
CA ALA A 46 1.95 -25.15 14.07
C ALA A 46 3.04 -25.02 12.98
N SER A 47 2.74 -25.49 11.76
CA SER A 47 3.64 -25.35 10.61
C SER A 47 3.86 -23.89 10.23
N ALA A 48 2.80 -23.07 10.23
CA ALA A 48 2.89 -21.63 9.96
C ALA A 48 3.71 -20.92 11.04
N ALA A 49 3.49 -21.24 12.32
CA ALA A 49 4.26 -20.68 13.43
C ALA A 49 5.74 -21.01 13.31
N ALA A 50 6.09 -22.28 13.04
CA ALA A 50 7.49 -22.69 12.85
C ALA A 50 8.14 -22.00 11.64
N ALA A 51 7.41 -21.84 10.54
CA ALA A 51 7.90 -21.12 9.37
C ALA A 51 8.12 -19.61 9.68
N PHE A 52 7.24 -19.00 10.48
CA PHE A 52 7.39 -17.60 10.91
C PHE A 52 8.59 -17.42 11.84
N GLU A 53 8.82 -18.34 12.77
CA GLU A 53 10.00 -18.32 13.64
C GLU A 53 11.30 -18.45 12.84
N ALA A 54 11.34 -19.40 11.89
CA ALA A 54 12.50 -19.58 11.02
C ALA A 54 12.77 -18.34 10.15
N LEU A 55 11.72 -17.72 9.60
CA LEU A 55 11.84 -16.47 8.85
C LEU A 55 12.38 -15.35 9.73
N THR A 56 11.83 -15.19 10.93
CA THR A 56 12.24 -14.15 11.88
C THR A 56 13.70 -14.32 12.29
N ALA A 57 14.14 -15.54 12.55
CA ALA A 57 15.54 -15.83 12.86
C ALA A 57 16.46 -15.47 11.68
N ARG A 58 16.04 -15.80 10.47
CA ARG A 58 16.78 -15.48 9.25
C ARG A 58 16.88 -13.97 8.99
N LEU A 59 15.78 -13.26 9.18
CA LEU A 59 15.76 -11.79 9.06
C LEU A 59 16.69 -11.12 10.07
N LYS A 60 16.72 -11.58 11.34
CA LYS A 60 17.63 -11.07 12.36
C LYS A 60 19.11 -11.33 11.99
N GLU A 61 19.42 -12.47 11.39
CA GLU A 61 20.77 -12.77 10.90
C GLU A 61 21.16 -11.83 9.76
N LEU A 62 20.24 -11.62 8.79
CA LEU A 62 20.46 -10.70 7.69
C LEU A 62 20.64 -9.25 8.17
N GLN A 63 19.85 -8.81 9.14
CA GLN A 63 19.98 -7.47 9.74
C GLN A 63 21.35 -7.25 10.38
N LYS A 64 21.93 -8.27 11.02
CA LYS A 64 23.29 -8.19 11.57
C LYS A 64 24.35 -8.11 10.47
N ARG A 65 24.16 -8.87 9.40
CA ARG A 65 25.09 -8.90 8.28
C ARG A 65 25.01 -7.65 7.39
N PHE A 66 23.79 -7.10 7.27
CA PHE A 66 23.48 -5.92 6.47
C PHE A 66 22.76 -4.89 7.36
N PRO A 67 23.47 -4.18 8.24
CA PRO A 67 22.82 -3.18 9.08
C PRO A 67 22.25 -2.06 8.19
N PRO A 68 21.08 -1.52 8.56
CA PRO A 68 20.51 -0.40 7.81
C PRO A 68 21.45 0.80 7.86
N ASN A 69 21.65 1.45 6.72
CA ASN A 69 22.46 2.66 6.59
C ASN A 69 21.62 3.88 6.22
N GLY A 70 20.34 3.87 6.55
CA GLY A 70 19.40 4.93 6.26
C GLY A 70 18.10 4.75 7.01
N GLU A 71 17.17 5.64 6.77
CA GLU A 71 15.82 5.62 7.33
C GLU A 71 14.82 5.27 6.23
N LEU A 72 13.85 4.43 6.56
CA LEU A 72 12.74 4.08 5.69
C LEU A 72 11.44 4.57 6.31
N LEU A 73 10.82 5.56 5.67
CA LEU A 73 9.50 6.06 6.04
C LEU A 73 8.44 5.28 5.27
N LEU A 74 7.54 4.62 5.99
CA LEU A 74 6.42 3.88 5.42
C LEU A 74 5.14 4.69 5.59
N THR A 75 4.41 4.85 4.49
CA THR A 75 3.10 5.50 4.49
C THR A 75 2.11 4.68 3.70
N GLY A 76 0.85 4.66 4.13
CA GLY A 76 -0.23 4.05 3.38
C GLY A 76 -0.60 4.89 2.17
N HIS A 77 -1.05 4.22 1.12
CA HIS A 77 -1.64 4.85 -0.05
C HIS A 77 -2.74 3.95 -0.61
N ALA A 78 -3.74 4.54 -1.28
CA ALA A 78 -4.76 3.77 -1.97
C ALA A 78 -4.95 4.30 -3.38
N HIS A 79 -4.44 3.56 -4.36
CA HIS A 79 -4.73 3.86 -5.76
C HIS A 79 -6.21 3.61 -6.06
N ILE A 80 -6.87 4.60 -6.62
CA ILE A 80 -8.28 4.53 -7.03
C ILE A 80 -8.37 5.07 -8.46
N ASP A 81 -8.74 4.21 -9.40
CA ASP A 81 -9.04 4.66 -10.76
C ASP A 81 -10.29 5.55 -10.74
N LEU A 82 -10.23 6.70 -11.38
CA LEU A 82 -11.36 7.63 -11.48
C LEU A 82 -12.58 6.97 -12.14
N ALA A 83 -12.33 6.24 -13.23
CA ALA A 83 -13.24 5.30 -13.83
C ALA A 83 -12.42 4.20 -14.51
N TRP A 84 -12.95 2.97 -14.53
CA TRP A 84 -12.31 1.85 -15.20
C TRP A 84 -13.36 0.86 -15.71
N LEU A 85 -13.36 -0.39 -15.28
CA LEU A 85 -14.42 -1.37 -15.57
C LEU A 85 -15.69 -1.12 -14.71
N TRP A 86 -15.77 0.03 -14.07
CA TRP A 86 -16.92 0.50 -13.31
C TRP A 86 -17.26 1.95 -13.66
N PRO A 87 -18.52 2.35 -13.50
CA PRO A 87 -18.92 3.73 -13.70
C PRO A 87 -18.43 4.65 -12.57
N TYR A 88 -18.30 5.94 -12.86
CA TYR A 88 -17.83 6.97 -11.93
C TYR A 88 -18.55 6.96 -10.57
N ARG A 89 -19.84 6.64 -10.52
CA ARG A 89 -20.57 6.52 -9.25
C ARG A 89 -19.94 5.50 -8.29
N GLU A 90 -19.29 4.44 -8.80
CA GLU A 90 -18.61 3.46 -7.97
C GLU A 90 -17.27 4.00 -7.42
N THR A 91 -16.58 4.82 -8.20
CA THR A 91 -15.40 5.56 -7.74
C THR A 91 -15.74 6.43 -6.53
N ARG A 92 -16.86 7.16 -6.58
CA ARG A 92 -17.34 7.99 -5.47
C ARG A 92 -17.60 7.17 -4.20
N ARG A 93 -18.22 6.00 -4.33
CA ARG A 93 -18.44 5.07 -3.21
C ARG A 93 -17.15 4.48 -2.67
N LYS A 94 -16.26 4.07 -3.57
CA LYS A 94 -14.96 3.49 -3.21
C LYS A 94 -14.10 4.50 -2.47
N MET A 95 -14.03 5.72 -2.94
CA MET A 95 -13.31 6.82 -2.33
C MET A 95 -13.77 7.07 -0.88
N ARG A 96 -15.09 7.19 -0.65
CA ARG A 96 -15.64 7.35 0.70
C ARG A 96 -15.26 6.19 1.63
N ARG A 97 -15.37 4.94 1.15
CA ARG A 97 -14.96 3.77 1.94
C ARG A 97 -13.49 3.80 2.26
N THR A 98 -12.65 4.09 1.28
CA THR A 98 -11.19 4.17 1.44
C THR A 98 -10.80 5.24 2.45
N PHE A 99 -11.35 6.44 2.33
CA PHE A 99 -11.04 7.55 3.23
C PHE A 99 -11.50 7.28 4.66
N ASN A 100 -12.71 6.77 4.85
CA ASN A 100 -13.18 6.36 6.17
C ASN A 100 -12.32 5.22 6.75
N THR A 101 -11.86 4.28 5.94
CA THR A 101 -10.96 3.20 6.39
C THR A 101 -9.62 3.78 6.84
N ALA A 102 -9.01 4.68 6.06
CA ALA A 102 -7.75 5.33 6.43
C ALA A 102 -7.88 6.12 7.73
N LEU A 103 -8.94 6.92 7.88
CA LEU A 103 -9.22 7.66 9.12
C LEU A 103 -9.39 6.72 10.32
N SER A 104 -10.13 5.62 10.14
CA SER A 104 -10.31 4.61 11.20
C SER A 104 -9.01 3.90 11.58
N LEU A 105 -8.09 3.71 10.64
CA LEU A 105 -6.76 3.18 10.93
C LEU A 105 -5.91 4.19 11.72
N MET A 106 -6.01 5.49 11.40
CA MET A 106 -5.33 6.56 12.16
C MET A 106 -5.87 6.70 13.59
N GLU A 107 -7.14 6.39 13.82
CA GLU A 107 -7.74 6.37 15.15
C GLU A 107 -7.25 5.18 16.01
N ARG A 108 -6.89 4.08 15.36
CA ARG A 108 -6.43 2.85 16.03
C ARG A 108 -4.92 2.76 16.19
N SER A 109 -4.15 3.49 15.39
CA SER A 109 -2.68 3.46 15.39
C SER A 109 -2.13 4.86 15.22
N ASP A 110 -1.39 5.31 16.21
CA ASP A 110 -0.74 6.62 16.18
C ASP A 110 0.37 6.72 15.14
N ASP A 111 0.97 5.59 14.78
CA ASP A 111 2.05 5.53 13.79
C ASP A 111 1.55 5.46 12.35
N PHE A 112 0.25 5.21 12.15
CA PHE A 112 -0.29 5.09 10.80
C PHE A 112 -0.32 6.46 10.11
N ARG A 113 0.32 6.52 8.96
CA ARG A 113 0.33 7.67 8.04
C ARG A 113 -0.27 7.27 6.71
N PHE A 114 -0.95 8.19 6.07
CA PHE A 114 -1.58 7.95 4.78
C PHE A 114 -1.36 9.12 3.85
N ASN A 115 -1.10 8.83 2.59
CA ASN A 115 -1.07 9.83 1.55
C ASN A 115 -2.09 9.52 0.45
N GLN A 116 -2.64 10.55 -0.15
CA GLN A 116 -3.59 10.42 -1.25
C GLN A 116 -3.38 11.55 -2.25
N SER A 117 -3.16 11.17 -3.49
CA SER A 117 -3.16 12.06 -4.66
C SER A 117 -4.57 12.36 -5.14
N THR A 118 -4.68 13.04 -6.28
CA THR A 118 -5.94 13.29 -7.00
C THR A 118 -6.81 14.35 -6.34
N ALA A 119 -6.57 15.61 -6.69
CA ALA A 119 -7.29 16.76 -6.16
C ALA A 119 -8.82 16.67 -6.39
N HIS A 120 -9.23 16.01 -7.47
CA HIS A 120 -10.63 15.75 -7.78
C HIS A 120 -11.38 15.02 -6.66
N TYR A 121 -10.73 14.13 -5.93
CA TYR A 121 -11.38 13.40 -4.83
C TYR A 121 -11.72 14.30 -3.66
N TYR A 122 -10.85 15.25 -3.35
CA TYR A 122 -11.11 16.23 -2.28
C TYR A 122 -12.21 17.22 -2.68
N ALA A 123 -12.21 17.69 -3.94
CA ALA A 123 -13.29 18.53 -4.46
C ALA A 123 -14.64 17.80 -4.42
N GLN A 124 -14.66 16.51 -4.76
CA GLN A 124 -15.87 15.70 -4.66
C GLN A 124 -16.33 15.50 -3.21
N MET A 125 -15.40 15.38 -2.25
CA MET A 125 -15.78 15.32 -0.82
C MET A 125 -16.32 16.64 -0.32
N GLU A 126 -15.80 17.76 -0.79
CA GLU A 126 -16.30 19.09 -0.42
C GLU A 126 -17.78 19.25 -0.80
N GLU A 127 -18.17 18.72 -1.96
CA GLU A 127 -19.56 18.79 -2.43
C GLU A 127 -20.50 17.78 -1.76
N GLU A 128 -20.02 16.55 -1.53
CA GLU A 128 -20.89 15.43 -1.19
C GLU A 128 -20.82 14.97 0.26
N ASP A 129 -19.70 15.22 0.93
CA ASP A 129 -19.44 14.75 2.29
C ASP A 129 -18.48 15.69 3.01
N PRO A 130 -18.91 16.95 3.24
CA PRO A 130 -18.05 17.95 3.86
C PRO A 130 -17.56 17.55 5.26
N ASP A 131 -18.33 16.75 6.01
CA ASP A 131 -17.91 16.25 7.32
C ASP A 131 -16.72 15.29 7.19
N LEU A 132 -16.72 14.44 6.18
CA LEU A 132 -15.58 13.58 5.89
C LEU A 132 -14.34 14.40 5.51
N LEU A 133 -14.52 15.45 4.70
CA LEU A 133 -13.43 16.34 4.34
C LEU A 133 -12.84 17.07 5.56
N GLU A 134 -13.66 17.56 6.48
CA GLU A 134 -13.20 18.20 7.71
C GLU A 134 -12.39 17.22 8.59
N ARG A 135 -12.81 15.97 8.69
CA ARG A 135 -12.02 14.92 9.38
C ARG A 135 -10.67 14.71 8.71
N ILE A 136 -10.61 14.73 7.38
CA ILE A 136 -9.35 14.64 6.63
C ILE A 136 -8.47 15.87 6.91
N LYS A 137 -9.01 17.09 6.84
CA LYS A 137 -8.27 18.34 7.14
C LYS A 137 -7.65 18.30 8.54
N ASN A 138 -8.37 17.78 9.53
CA ASN A 138 -7.84 17.60 10.88
C ASN A 138 -6.64 16.64 10.89
N LYS A 139 -6.71 15.53 10.15
CA LYS A 139 -5.59 14.58 10.02
C LYS A 139 -4.41 15.15 9.23
N VAL A 140 -4.66 16.04 8.28
CA VAL A 140 -3.60 16.81 7.61
C VAL A 140 -2.90 17.74 8.62
N ALA A 141 -3.66 18.46 9.45
CA ALA A 141 -3.11 19.34 10.48
C ALA A 141 -2.31 18.56 11.54
N GLU A 142 -2.69 17.32 11.85
CA GLU A 142 -1.96 16.41 12.74
C GLU A 142 -0.70 15.80 12.07
N GLY A 143 -0.46 16.01 10.77
CA GLY A 143 0.64 15.38 10.04
C GLY A 143 0.46 13.88 9.81
N LYS A 144 -0.76 13.36 9.91
CA LYS A 144 -1.11 11.95 9.69
C LYS A 144 -1.61 11.66 8.28
N TRP A 145 -2.13 12.67 7.61
CA TRP A 145 -2.59 12.60 6.23
C TRP A 145 -1.87 13.62 5.36
N GLU A 146 -1.35 13.20 4.22
CA GLU A 146 -0.69 14.06 3.27
C GLU A 146 -1.41 14.05 1.92
N THR A 147 -1.69 15.25 1.39
CA THR A 147 -2.20 15.45 0.05
C THR A 147 -1.01 15.55 -0.91
N VAL A 148 -0.64 14.44 -1.53
CA VAL A 148 0.53 14.38 -2.40
C VAL A 148 0.19 14.79 -3.83
N GLY A 149 1.15 15.42 -4.51
CA GLY A 149 0.99 15.91 -5.88
C GLY A 149 0.09 17.14 -5.95
N GLY A 150 -0.34 17.48 -7.13
CA GLY A 150 -1.25 18.61 -7.40
C GLY A 150 -2.14 18.33 -8.60
N MET A 151 -2.05 17.13 -9.14
CA MET A 151 -2.80 16.73 -10.33
C MET A 151 -4.27 16.58 -10.02
N TRP A 152 -5.11 17.03 -10.93
CA TRP A 152 -6.54 16.87 -10.81
C TRP A 152 -6.96 15.41 -10.76
N VAL A 153 -6.37 14.56 -11.64
CA VAL A 153 -6.48 13.11 -11.65
C VAL A 153 -5.11 12.50 -11.92
N GLU A 154 -4.89 11.26 -11.52
CA GLU A 154 -3.66 10.54 -11.87
C GLU A 154 -3.61 10.30 -13.38
N PRO A 155 -2.51 10.70 -14.07
CA PRO A 155 -2.37 10.53 -15.50
C PRO A 155 -1.94 9.11 -15.86
N ASP A 156 -2.20 8.72 -17.10
CA ASP A 156 -1.50 7.59 -17.71
C ASP A 156 -0.03 7.98 -17.93
N THR A 157 0.87 7.33 -17.23
CA THR A 157 2.31 7.60 -17.30
C THR A 157 2.99 6.93 -18.50
N ASN A 158 2.35 5.96 -19.13
CA ASN A 158 2.91 5.25 -20.28
C ASN A 158 2.62 5.94 -21.59
N MET A 159 1.41 6.49 -21.74
CA MET A 159 0.94 7.12 -22.98
C MET A 159 0.20 8.44 -22.72
N PRO A 160 0.82 9.42 -22.05
CA PRO A 160 0.16 10.69 -21.81
C PRO A 160 -0.03 11.44 -23.13
N THR A 161 -1.20 12.04 -23.32
CA THR A 161 -1.41 12.97 -24.44
C THR A 161 -0.82 14.35 -24.13
N GLY A 162 -0.54 15.14 -25.15
CA GLY A 162 -0.11 16.54 -24.96
C GLY A 162 -1.13 17.36 -24.17
N GLU A 163 -2.43 17.11 -24.35
CA GLU A 163 -3.48 17.76 -23.57
C GLU A 163 -3.46 17.33 -22.10
N SER A 164 -3.24 16.05 -21.81
CA SER A 164 -3.10 15.57 -20.44
C SER A 164 -1.94 16.27 -19.73
N LEU A 165 -0.79 16.40 -20.41
CA LEU A 165 0.38 17.08 -19.86
C LEU A 165 0.15 18.58 -19.64
N ALA A 166 -0.67 19.22 -20.47
CA ALA A 166 -0.97 20.64 -20.36
C ALA A 166 -1.99 20.95 -19.24
N ARG A 167 -2.83 19.99 -18.87
CA ARG A 167 -3.87 20.16 -17.84
C ARG A 167 -3.40 19.80 -16.42
N GLN A 168 -2.21 19.27 -16.30
CA GLN A 168 -1.60 18.86 -15.03
C GLN A 168 -0.49 19.80 -14.59
#